data_7d8adb63ac76441d2a508ea392ec2ab7
#
_entry.id   7d8adb63ac76441d2a508ea392ec2ab7
#
_cell.length_a   1.000
_cell.length_b   1.000
_cell.length_c   1.000
_cell.angle_alpha   90.00
_cell.angle_beta   90.00
_cell.angle_gamma   90.00
#
_symmetry.space_group_name_H-M   'P 1'
#
loop_
_entity.id
_entity.type
_entity.pdbx_description
1 polymer ?
#
loop_
_entity_poly.entity_id
_entity_poly.type
_entity_poly.pdbx_seq_one_letter_code
_entity_poly.pdbx_strand_id
1 'polypeptide(L)'
;VIKHAIALEEEQFRKTLENGLKQFNRLSLQVHYTSHEVDGNKVLDTESAKTIQAINAQNAFDLFTTFGFPIELTEEIATEKGLVVDRNGFEKLMEEHREKSRAGAEHKFKGGLADSSEQVVRLHSANHLMLAGLQKELGDHVHQAGSNITGERLRYDFTHPEKVERDVLDRVEEYVNDAIKEGGLVTMEIVPKSVAEKDPTVEASFWDRYPDDVKIYTMTTHSGQIVSRELCGGPHVEKLEDINGTFKIIKEESSSAGVRRVKAILE
;
A
#
# COMPACT_ATOMS: atom_id res chain seq x y z
N VAL A 1 -17.53 -12.40 15.01
CA VAL A 1 -16.42 -12.00 14.09
C VAL A 1 -17.00 -11.51 12.76
N ILE A 2 -17.71 -12.32 11.95
CA ILE A 2 -18.20 -11.96 10.61
C ILE A 2 -19.15 -10.74 10.63
N LYS A 3 -20.14 -10.70 11.54
CA LYS A 3 -21.07 -9.56 11.63
C LYS A 3 -20.39 -8.24 12.00
N HIS A 4 -19.36 -8.29 12.82
CA HIS A 4 -18.58 -7.10 13.20
C HIS A 4 -17.72 -6.59 12.04
N ALA A 5 -17.08 -7.51 11.30
CA ALA A 5 -16.32 -7.17 10.10
C ALA A 5 -17.20 -6.52 9.03
N ILE A 6 -18.41 -7.06 8.79
CA ILE A 6 -19.39 -6.49 7.85
C ILE A 6 -19.79 -5.07 8.29
N ALA A 7 -20.09 -4.86 9.57
CA ALA A 7 -20.50 -3.54 10.07
C ALA A 7 -19.40 -2.48 9.95
N LEU A 8 -18.13 -2.87 10.17
CA LEU A 8 -16.98 -1.98 9.96
C LEU A 8 -16.81 -1.62 8.48
N GLU A 9 -16.97 -2.60 7.60
CA GLU A 9 -16.87 -2.41 6.15
C GLU A 9 -18.00 -1.49 5.64
N GLU A 10 -19.23 -1.69 6.11
CA GLU A 10 -20.39 -0.83 5.79
C GLU A 10 -20.14 0.60 6.25
N GLU A 11 -19.61 0.81 7.45
CA GLU A 11 -19.31 2.16 7.94
C GLU A 11 -18.19 2.83 7.14
N GLN A 12 -17.15 2.09 6.79
CA GLN A 12 -16.05 2.56 5.94
C GLN A 12 -16.58 2.95 4.56
N PHE A 13 -17.38 2.08 3.94
CA PHE A 13 -18.00 2.33 2.64
C PHE A 13 -18.89 3.57 2.66
N ARG A 14 -19.71 3.74 3.70
CA ARG A 14 -20.55 4.94 3.87
C ARG A 14 -19.71 6.21 3.92
N LYS A 15 -18.62 6.25 4.70
CA LYS A 15 -17.70 7.40 4.76
C LYS A 15 -17.08 7.70 3.39
N THR A 16 -16.71 6.66 2.65
CA THR A 16 -16.18 6.76 1.30
C THR A 16 -17.18 7.38 0.35
N LEU A 17 -18.45 6.92 0.38
CA LEU A 17 -19.54 7.47 -0.43
C LEU A 17 -19.82 8.95 -0.08
N GLU A 18 -19.89 9.29 1.20
CA GLU A 18 -20.12 10.68 1.64
C GLU A 18 -19.01 11.62 1.14
N ASN A 19 -17.74 11.20 1.21
CA ASN A 19 -16.61 11.97 0.73
C ASN A 19 -16.62 12.10 -0.79
N GLY A 20 -16.88 11.01 -1.51
CA GLY A 20 -16.98 11.00 -2.97
C GLY A 20 -18.11 11.92 -3.45
N LEU A 21 -19.26 11.87 -2.81
CA LEU A 21 -20.41 12.74 -3.13
C LEU A 21 -20.10 14.23 -2.88
N LYS A 22 -19.38 14.56 -1.81
CA LYS A 22 -18.90 15.94 -1.57
C LYS A 22 -18.00 16.43 -2.70
N GLN A 23 -17.06 15.60 -3.15
CA GLN A 23 -16.17 15.94 -4.25
C GLN A 23 -16.90 16.03 -5.58
N PHE A 24 -17.81 15.10 -5.88
CA PHE A 24 -18.68 15.16 -7.05
C PHE A 24 -19.46 16.49 -7.11
N ASN A 25 -20.09 16.87 -6.01
CA ASN A 25 -20.85 18.14 -5.92
C ASN A 25 -19.94 19.35 -6.13
N ARG A 26 -18.70 19.33 -5.64
CA ARG A 26 -17.73 20.39 -5.86
C ARG A 26 -17.34 20.51 -7.35
N LEU A 27 -17.13 19.37 -8.02
CA LEU A 27 -16.83 19.33 -9.45
C LEU A 27 -18.00 19.76 -10.31
N SER A 28 -19.22 19.36 -9.96
CA SER A 28 -20.45 19.73 -10.67
C SER A 28 -20.81 21.22 -10.54
N LEU A 29 -20.30 21.90 -9.51
CA LEU A 29 -20.47 23.35 -9.32
C LEU A 29 -19.48 24.20 -10.12
N GLN A 30 -18.42 23.61 -10.69
CA GLN A 30 -17.48 24.28 -11.59
C GLN A 30 -18.06 24.38 -13.03
N VAL A 31 -19.24 24.97 -13.14
CA VAL A 31 -19.84 25.29 -14.43
C VAL A 31 -19.05 26.43 -15.04
N HIS A 32 -18.29 26.17 -16.09
CA HIS A 32 -17.67 27.22 -16.87
C HIS A 32 -18.73 27.91 -17.72
N TYR A 33 -19.21 29.06 -17.27
CA TYR A 33 -19.94 30.00 -18.13
C TYR A 33 -18.94 30.55 -19.15
N THR A 34 -19.10 30.21 -20.42
CA THR A 34 -18.43 30.93 -21.50
C THR A 34 -19.12 32.28 -21.65
N SER A 35 -18.39 33.35 -21.43
CA SER A 35 -18.88 34.71 -21.72
C SER A 35 -18.11 35.24 -22.93
N HIS A 36 -18.79 35.89 -23.87
CA HIS A 36 -18.18 36.65 -24.93
C HIS A 36 -18.47 38.15 -24.70
N GLU A 37 -17.60 38.99 -25.20
CA GLU A 37 -17.75 40.43 -25.10
C GLU A 37 -18.52 40.96 -26.34
N VAL A 38 -19.63 41.62 -26.10
CA VAL A 38 -20.36 42.37 -27.12
C VAL A 38 -20.46 43.83 -26.68
N ASP A 39 -19.91 44.74 -27.47
CA ASP A 39 -19.88 46.20 -27.22
C ASP A 39 -19.33 46.59 -25.83
N GLY A 40 -18.26 45.91 -25.38
CA GLY A 40 -17.62 46.20 -24.10
C GLY A 40 -18.37 45.64 -22.87
N ASN A 41 -19.46 44.94 -23.08
CA ASN A 41 -20.19 44.26 -22.00
C ASN A 41 -20.03 42.74 -22.08
N LYS A 42 -19.76 42.09 -20.91
CA LYS A 42 -19.76 40.62 -20.81
C LYS A 42 -21.20 40.11 -20.90
N VAL A 43 -21.50 39.42 -21.99
CA VAL A 43 -22.78 38.76 -22.20
C VAL A 43 -22.58 37.26 -21.94
N LEU A 44 -23.37 36.69 -21.02
CA LEU A 44 -23.43 35.27 -20.81
C LEU A 44 -24.17 34.65 -22.00
N ASP A 45 -23.51 33.73 -22.71
CA ASP A 45 -24.12 33.01 -23.81
C ASP A 45 -25.02 31.89 -23.27
N THR A 46 -26.28 32.22 -23.07
CA THR A 46 -27.31 31.28 -22.59
C THR A 46 -27.81 30.34 -23.70
N GLU A 47 -27.56 30.63 -24.99
CA GLU A 47 -27.93 29.74 -26.09
C GLU A 47 -26.81 28.74 -26.46
N SER A 48 -25.53 29.11 -26.27
CA SER A 48 -24.39 28.18 -26.38
C SER A 48 -24.23 27.33 -25.11
N ALA A 49 -24.96 27.58 -24.04
CA ALA A 49 -24.97 26.81 -22.79
C ALA A 49 -25.57 25.39 -22.94
N LYS A 50 -25.84 24.92 -24.14
CA LYS A 50 -25.91 23.48 -24.50
C LYS A 50 -24.52 22.84 -24.60
N THR A 51 -23.49 23.46 -24.09
CA THR A 51 -22.21 22.76 -23.82
C THR A 51 -22.53 21.76 -22.71
N ILE A 52 -22.61 20.51 -23.10
CA ILE A 52 -22.85 19.34 -22.26
C ILE A 52 -21.91 19.47 -21.07
N GLN A 53 -22.48 19.77 -19.90
CA GLN A 53 -21.73 19.80 -18.66
C GLN A 53 -21.26 18.37 -18.42
N ALA A 54 -19.96 18.14 -18.60
CA ALA A 54 -19.39 16.80 -18.54
C ALA A 54 -18.50 16.69 -17.31
N ILE A 55 -18.64 15.60 -16.58
CA ILE A 55 -17.59 15.10 -15.70
C ILE A 55 -16.54 14.50 -16.63
N ASN A 56 -15.39 15.19 -16.79
CA ASN A 56 -14.34 14.74 -17.67
C ASN A 56 -13.67 13.45 -17.15
N ALA A 57 -12.92 12.78 -18.01
CA ALA A 57 -12.24 11.53 -17.73
C ALA A 57 -11.36 11.59 -16.47
N GLN A 58 -10.59 12.67 -16.30
CA GLN A 58 -9.69 12.84 -15.15
C GLN A 58 -10.48 12.98 -13.85
N ASN A 59 -11.53 13.78 -13.84
CA ASN A 59 -12.38 13.95 -12.66
C ASN A 59 -13.07 12.65 -12.25
N ALA A 60 -13.57 11.88 -13.22
CA ALA A 60 -14.15 10.57 -12.96
C ALA A 60 -13.11 9.56 -12.42
N PHE A 61 -11.90 9.60 -12.98
CA PHE A 61 -10.77 8.78 -12.54
C PHE A 61 -10.32 9.14 -11.13
N ASP A 62 -10.24 10.44 -10.79
CA ASP A 62 -9.86 10.89 -9.44
C ASP A 62 -10.94 10.54 -8.41
N LEU A 63 -12.22 10.66 -8.76
CA LEU A 63 -13.33 10.22 -7.90
C LEU A 63 -13.21 8.72 -7.57
N PHE A 64 -12.91 7.90 -8.56
CA PHE A 64 -12.76 6.46 -8.37
C PHE A 64 -11.49 6.10 -7.60
N THR A 65 -10.32 6.59 -8.02
CA THR A 65 -9.02 6.15 -7.49
C THR A 65 -8.64 6.79 -6.17
N THR A 66 -9.01 8.05 -5.95
CA THR A 66 -8.64 8.82 -4.75
C THR A 66 -9.70 8.74 -3.67
N PHE A 67 -10.98 8.80 -4.07
CA PHE A 67 -12.09 8.85 -3.14
C PHE A 67 -12.87 7.53 -3.07
N GLY A 68 -12.50 6.51 -3.85
CA GLY A 68 -13.18 5.21 -3.88
C GLY A 68 -14.64 5.30 -4.35
N PHE A 69 -15.02 6.37 -5.08
CA PHE A 69 -16.39 6.60 -5.52
C PHE A 69 -16.66 5.85 -6.82
N PRO A 70 -17.59 4.88 -6.85
CA PRO A 70 -17.82 4.04 -8.02
C PRO A 70 -18.23 4.83 -9.25
N ILE A 71 -17.74 4.41 -10.42
CA ILE A 71 -18.06 5.09 -11.69
C ILE A 71 -19.55 5.01 -12.02
N GLU A 72 -20.21 3.91 -11.66
CA GLU A 72 -21.64 3.70 -11.85
C GLU A 72 -22.47 4.73 -11.08
N LEU A 73 -22.08 5.02 -9.82
CA LEU A 73 -22.71 6.07 -9.02
C LEU A 73 -22.39 7.47 -9.56
N THR A 74 -21.20 7.66 -10.09
CA THR A 74 -20.82 8.92 -10.76
C THR A 74 -21.73 9.18 -11.96
N GLU A 75 -22.01 8.16 -12.78
CA GLU A 75 -22.91 8.25 -13.94
C GLU A 75 -24.36 8.46 -13.56
N GLU A 76 -24.86 7.75 -12.54
CA GLU A 76 -26.24 7.87 -12.06
C GLU A 76 -26.51 9.29 -11.55
N ILE A 77 -25.67 9.81 -10.66
CA ILE A 77 -25.83 11.16 -10.11
C ILE A 77 -25.60 12.25 -11.17
N ALA A 78 -24.65 12.02 -12.09
CA ALA A 78 -24.45 12.92 -13.23
C ALA A 78 -25.74 13.02 -14.09
N THR A 79 -26.34 11.90 -14.41
CA THR A 79 -27.57 11.81 -15.19
C THR A 79 -28.72 12.54 -14.48
N GLU A 80 -28.90 12.36 -13.17
CA GLU A 80 -29.91 13.07 -12.38
C GLU A 80 -29.73 14.60 -12.43
N LYS A 81 -28.48 15.06 -12.56
CA LYS A 81 -28.11 16.48 -12.65
C LYS A 81 -28.03 17.01 -14.08
N GLY A 82 -28.38 16.20 -15.08
CA GLY A 82 -28.28 16.59 -16.48
C GLY A 82 -26.84 16.72 -17.00
N LEU A 83 -25.89 16.06 -16.34
CA LEU A 83 -24.48 16.01 -16.73
C LEU A 83 -24.18 14.72 -17.47
N VAL A 84 -23.11 14.73 -18.29
CA VAL A 84 -22.59 13.54 -18.97
C VAL A 84 -21.21 13.21 -18.41
N VAL A 85 -20.90 11.91 -18.25
CA VAL A 85 -19.59 11.43 -17.83
C VAL A 85 -18.80 10.96 -19.04
N ASP A 86 -17.54 11.37 -19.17
CA ASP A 86 -16.61 10.84 -20.17
C ASP A 86 -16.11 9.45 -19.74
N ARG A 87 -16.97 8.46 -19.92
CA ARG A 87 -16.67 7.06 -19.58
C ARG A 87 -15.53 6.49 -20.43
N ASN A 88 -15.49 6.81 -21.72
CA ASN A 88 -14.43 6.31 -22.61
C ASN A 88 -13.05 6.81 -22.20
N GLY A 89 -12.95 8.09 -21.83
CA GLY A 89 -11.72 8.65 -21.30
C GLY A 89 -11.35 8.06 -19.93
N PHE A 90 -12.32 7.84 -19.05
CA PHE A 90 -12.12 7.16 -17.77
C PHE A 90 -11.56 5.74 -17.97
N GLU A 91 -12.14 4.93 -18.88
CA GLU A 91 -11.66 3.57 -19.15
C GLU A 91 -10.23 3.55 -19.69
N LYS A 92 -9.85 4.51 -20.53
CA LYS A 92 -8.46 4.68 -20.98
C LYS A 92 -7.50 4.98 -19.82
N LEU A 93 -7.85 5.92 -18.96
CA LEU A 93 -7.04 6.25 -17.78
C LEU A 93 -6.93 5.05 -16.82
N MET A 94 -7.99 4.27 -16.66
CA MET A 94 -7.98 3.05 -15.87
C MET A 94 -7.06 1.98 -16.47
N GLU A 95 -7.07 1.80 -17.82
CA GLU A 95 -6.16 0.85 -18.44
C GLU A 95 -4.71 1.29 -18.36
N GLU A 96 -4.40 2.56 -18.62
CA GLU A 96 -3.06 3.12 -18.40
C GLU A 96 -2.59 2.95 -16.94
N HIS A 97 -3.49 3.12 -15.97
CA HIS A 97 -3.20 2.90 -14.55
C HIS A 97 -2.92 1.42 -14.27
N ARG A 98 -3.70 0.50 -14.86
CA ARG A 98 -3.47 -0.95 -14.77
C ARG A 98 -2.15 -1.35 -15.41
N GLU A 99 -1.82 -0.82 -16.61
CA GLU A 99 -0.56 -1.08 -17.29
C GLU A 99 0.63 -0.59 -16.48
N LYS A 100 0.59 0.62 -15.93
CA LYS A 100 1.61 1.14 -15.01
C LYS A 100 1.74 0.27 -13.75
N SER A 101 0.61 -0.22 -13.22
CA SER A 101 0.62 -1.14 -12.08
C SER A 101 1.20 -2.50 -12.45
N ARG A 102 0.86 -3.05 -13.64
CA ARG A 102 1.43 -4.32 -14.16
C ARG A 102 2.91 -4.19 -14.46
N ALA A 103 3.34 -3.15 -15.19
CA ALA A 103 4.75 -2.89 -15.45
C ALA A 103 5.55 -2.72 -14.15
N GLY A 104 4.96 -2.01 -13.17
CA GLY A 104 5.50 -1.95 -11.82
C GLY A 104 5.51 -3.31 -11.09
N ALA A 105 4.60 -4.23 -11.41
CA ALA A 105 4.54 -5.57 -10.83
C ALA A 105 5.49 -6.55 -11.52
N GLU A 106 5.70 -6.47 -12.84
CA GLU A 106 6.66 -7.31 -13.58
C GLU A 106 8.10 -7.02 -13.15
N HIS A 107 8.44 -5.77 -12.83
CA HIS A 107 9.70 -5.44 -12.15
C HIS A 107 9.71 -5.78 -10.65
N LYS A 108 8.55 -6.04 -10.02
CA LYS A 108 8.38 -6.31 -8.59
C LYS A 108 8.50 -7.78 -8.17
N PHE A 109 8.76 -8.74 -9.08
CA PHE A 109 8.95 -10.15 -8.71
C PHE A 109 10.23 -10.41 -7.89
N LYS A 110 10.95 -9.36 -7.48
CA LYS A 110 12.06 -9.40 -6.54
C LYS A 110 11.67 -8.95 -5.13
N GLY A 111 10.58 -9.47 -4.56
CA GLY A 111 10.23 -9.22 -3.16
C GLY A 111 9.86 -7.75 -2.82
N GLY A 112 9.41 -6.95 -3.80
CA GLY A 112 9.05 -5.54 -3.58
C GLY A 112 10.24 -4.57 -3.58
N LEU A 113 11.44 -5.03 -3.98
CA LEU A 113 12.65 -4.23 -4.06
C LEU A 113 12.69 -3.40 -5.34
N ALA A 114 13.08 -2.12 -5.25
CA ALA A 114 13.27 -1.26 -6.41
C ALA A 114 14.51 -1.66 -7.22
N ASP A 115 15.59 -2.02 -6.53
CA ASP A 115 16.86 -2.44 -7.10
C ASP A 115 17.63 -3.33 -6.09
N SER A 116 18.91 -3.57 -6.36
CA SER A 116 19.82 -4.36 -5.50
C SER A 116 20.89 -3.48 -4.85
N SER A 117 20.67 -2.17 -4.72
CA SER A 117 21.61 -1.28 -4.05
C SER A 117 21.79 -1.68 -2.58
N GLU A 118 22.93 -1.35 -2.02
CA GLU A 118 23.26 -1.63 -0.62
C GLU A 118 22.17 -1.11 0.33
N GLN A 119 21.69 0.09 0.11
CA GLN A 119 20.62 0.70 0.94
C GLN A 119 19.30 -0.08 0.86
N VAL A 120 18.92 -0.56 -0.33
CA VAL A 120 17.71 -1.39 -0.50
C VAL A 120 17.88 -2.75 0.20
N VAL A 121 19.06 -3.37 0.13
CA VAL A 121 19.38 -4.66 0.80
C VAL A 121 19.33 -4.50 2.32
N ARG A 122 19.86 -3.40 2.86
CA ARG A 122 19.82 -3.07 4.29
C ARG A 122 18.38 -2.88 4.79
N LEU A 123 17.60 -2.07 4.09
CA LEU A 123 16.17 -1.86 4.39
C LEU A 123 15.34 -3.15 4.23
N HIS A 124 15.69 -4.02 3.28
CA HIS A 124 15.04 -5.31 3.12
C HIS A 124 15.31 -6.24 4.32
N SER A 125 16.53 -6.23 4.82
CA SER A 125 16.87 -7.00 6.02
C SER A 125 16.20 -6.44 7.28
N ALA A 126 16.16 -5.11 7.43
CA ALA A 126 15.42 -4.46 8.50
C ALA A 126 13.90 -4.72 8.43
N ASN A 127 13.34 -4.90 7.22
CA ASN A 127 11.92 -5.27 7.02
C ASN A 127 11.56 -6.61 7.67
N HIS A 128 12.44 -7.62 7.57
CA HIS A 128 12.23 -8.92 8.19
C HIS A 128 12.23 -8.82 9.74
N LEU A 129 13.15 -8.05 10.30
CA LEU A 129 13.16 -7.76 11.74
C LEU A 129 11.89 -7.02 12.17
N MET A 130 11.45 -6.05 11.37
CA MET A 130 10.21 -5.30 11.65
C MET A 130 8.98 -6.21 11.63
N LEU A 131 8.84 -7.13 10.67
CA LEU A 131 7.74 -8.09 10.64
C LEU A 131 7.74 -8.94 11.90
N ALA A 132 8.88 -9.50 12.28
CA ALA A 132 9.00 -10.29 13.51
C ALA A 132 8.66 -9.45 14.76
N GLY A 133 9.08 -8.19 14.82
CA GLY A 133 8.71 -7.25 15.89
C GLY A 133 7.20 -6.97 15.91
N LEU A 134 6.57 -6.76 14.75
CA LEU A 134 5.11 -6.57 14.64
C LEU A 134 4.35 -7.81 15.10
N GLN A 135 4.79 -9.01 14.71
CA GLN A 135 4.18 -10.28 15.16
C GLN A 135 4.33 -10.45 16.68
N LYS A 136 5.48 -10.15 17.24
CA LYS A 136 5.72 -10.20 18.68
C LYS A 136 4.79 -9.29 19.47
N GLU A 137 4.51 -8.09 18.97
CA GLU A 137 3.70 -7.08 19.66
C GLU A 137 2.19 -7.22 19.41
N LEU A 138 1.80 -7.64 18.21
CA LEU A 138 0.41 -7.66 17.76
C LEU A 138 -0.18 -9.08 17.67
N GLY A 139 0.67 -10.09 17.51
CA GLY A 139 0.28 -11.50 17.41
C GLY A 139 0.42 -12.12 16.01
N ASP A 140 0.22 -13.43 15.95
CA ASP A 140 0.49 -14.29 14.78
C ASP A 140 -0.40 -14.01 13.56
N HIS A 141 -1.45 -13.20 13.69
CA HIS A 141 -2.31 -12.78 12.58
C HIS A 141 -1.66 -11.75 11.67
N VAL A 142 -0.50 -11.22 12.06
CA VAL A 142 0.25 -10.23 11.28
C VAL A 142 1.05 -10.93 10.20
N HIS A 143 0.65 -10.74 8.94
CA HIS A 143 1.33 -11.27 7.76
C HIS A 143 1.54 -10.16 6.75
N GLN A 144 2.53 -10.33 5.87
CA GLN A 144 2.77 -9.40 4.78
C GLN A 144 1.60 -9.38 3.79
N ALA A 145 1.04 -8.20 3.54
CA ALA A 145 0.07 -7.94 2.48
C ALA A 145 0.72 -7.27 1.24
N GLY A 146 1.85 -6.61 1.43
CA GLY A 146 2.63 -6.02 0.36
C GLY A 146 3.83 -5.23 0.87
N SER A 147 4.81 -5.00 -0.01
CA SER A 147 5.99 -4.19 0.30
C SER A 147 6.46 -3.38 -0.89
N ASN A 148 7.16 -2.29 -0.62
CA ASN A 148 7.89 -1.53 -1.62
C ASN A 148 9.09 -0.86 -0.93
N ILE A 149 10.30 -1.28 -1.32
CA ILE A 149 11.55 -0.85 -0.71
C ILE A 149 12.37 -0.12 -1.77
N THR A 150 12.74 1.11 -1.47
CA THR A 150 13.61 1.98 -2.27
C THR A 150 14.82 2.37 -1.44
N GLY A 151 15.82 3.01 -2.02
CA GLY A 151 16.97 3.54 -1.26
C GLY A 151 16.60 4.61 -0.23
N GLU A 152 15.42 5.22 -0.34
CA GLU A 152 14.97 6.28 0.57
C GLU A 152 14.11 5.75 1.71
N ARG A 153 13.33 4.69 1.48
CA ARG A 153 12.34 4.20 2.43
C ARG A 153 11.89 2.76 2.19
N LEU A 154 11.40 2.16 3.25
CA LEU A 154 10.56 0.98 3.27
C LEU A 154 9.09 1.39 3.38
N ARG A 155 8.20 0.83 2.55
CA ARG A 155 6.76 0.80 2.75
C ARG A 155 6.34 -0.66 2.92
N TYR A 156 5.60 -0.93 3.96
CA TYR A 156 5.15 -2.28 4.30
C TYR A 156 3.68 -2.30 4.66
N ASP A 157 2.93 -3.17 4.00
CA ASP A 157 1.50 -3.40 4.23
C ASP A 157 1.36 -4.75 4.94
N PHE A 158 0.60 -4.81 6.02
CA PHE A 158 0.41 -6.01 6.82
C PHE A 158 -1.02 -6.16 7.34
N THR A 159 -1.42 -7.40 7.60
CA THR A 159 -2.75 -7.72 8.12
C THR A 159 -2.87 -7.31 9.58
N HIS A 160 -3.76 -6.35 9.87
CA HIS A 160 -4.15 -5.97 11.22
C HIS A 160 -5.44 -5.13 11.15
N PRO A 161 -6.46 -5.40 11.98
CA PRO A 161 -7.77 -4.75 11.86
C PRO A 161 -7.81 -3.32 12.39
N GLU A 162 -6.95 -2.98 13.35
CA GLU A 162 -7.01 -1.74 14.10
C GLU A 162 -5.78 -0.85 13.84
N LYS A 163 -5.89 0.43 14.21
CA LYS A 163 -4.76 1.35 14.21
C LYS A 163 -3.68 0.86 15.19
N VAL A 164 -2.42 0.87 14.76
CA VAL A 164 -1.30 0.57 15.65
C VAL A 164 -0.87 1.85 16.36
N GLU A 165 -0.95 1.85 17.68
CA GLU A 165 -0.59 3.02 18.49
C GLU A 165 0.91 3.23 18.52
N ARG A 166 1.33 4.48 18.77
CA ARG A 166 2.76 4.87 18.67
C ARG A 166 3.66 4.09 19.62
N ASP A 167 3.20 3.81 20.82
CA ASP A 167 3.95 3.06 21.82
C ASP A 167 4.24 1.61 21.41
N VAL A 168 3.33 0.98 20.64
CA VAL A 168 3.56 -0.34 20.04
C VAL A 168 4.62 -0.23 18.94
N LEU A 169 4.52 0.79 18.08
CA LEU A 169 5.52 1.03 17.04
C LEU A 169 6.91 1.35 17.62
N ASP A 170 6.98 2.05 18.75
CA ASP A 170 8.22 2.33 19.45
C ASP A 170 8.89 1.02 19.95
N ARG A 171 8.12 0.05 20.47
CA ARG A 171 8.65 -1.27 20.85
C ARG A 171 9.10 -2.10 19.64
N VAL A 172 8.42 -1.96 18.49
CA VAL A 172 8.88 -2.58 17.23
C VAL A 172 10.20 -1.97 16.77
N GLU A 173 10.33 -0.64 16.82
CA GLU A 173 11.61 0.05 16.52
C GLU A 173 12.73 -0.41 17.46
N GLU A 174 12.45 -0.51 18.77
CA GLU A 174 13.40 -1.01 19.76
C GLU A 174 13.83 -2.44 19.42
N TYR A 175 12.89 -3.34 19.12
CA TYR A 175 13.20 -4.72 18.73
C TYR A 175 14.15 -4.78 17.52
N VAL A 176 13.90 -3.99 16.48
CA VAL A 176 14.74 -3.93 15.28
C VAL A 176 16.13 -3.37 15.61
N ASN A 177 16.18 -2.25 16.33
CA ASN A 177 17.42 -1.57 16.67
C ASN A 177 18.28 -2.38 17.64
N ASP A 178 17.67 -3.11 18.57
CA ASP A 178 18.39 -4.01 19.47
C ASP A 178 19.04 -5.16 18.71
N ALA A 179 18.32 -5.77 17.75
CA ALA A 179 18.88 -6.83 16.91
C ALA A 179 20.04 -6.32 16.05
N ILE A 180 19.94 -5.12 15.47
CA ILE A 180 21.01 -4.48 14.70
C ILE A 180 22.23 -4.21 15.60
N LYS A 181 22.01 -3.67 16.78
CA LYS A 181 23.04 -3.31 17.75
C LYS A 181 23.75 -4.52 18.36
N GLU A 182 23.01 -5.58 18.65
CA GLU A 182 23.57 -6.83 19.15
C GLU A 182 24.42 -7.51 18.06
N GLY A 183 24.01 -7.38 16.79
CA GLY A 183 24.66 -8.03 15.67
C GLY A 183 24.36 -9.53 15.60
N GLY A 184 24.92 -10.19 14.58
CA GLY A 184 24.70 -11.61 14.36
C GLY A 184 24.75 -12.02 12.90
N LEU A 185 24.28 -13.21 12.57
CA LEU A 185 24.39 -13.79 11.24
C LEU A 185 23.04 -13.87 10.53
N VAL A 186 23.08 -13.62 9.23
CA VAL A 186 21.95 -13.90 8.32
C VAL A 186 22.34 -15.09 7.46
N THR A 187 21.67 -16.21 7.67
CA THR A 187 21.93 -17.46 6.94
C THR A 187 20.79 -17.77 5.98
N MET A 188 21.10 -18.48 4.89
CA MET A 188 20.11 -18.90 3.90
C MET A 188 20.24 -20.40 3.65
N GLU A 189 19.11 -21.09 3.67
CA GLU A 189 18.98 -22.49 3.28
C GLU A 189 17.95 -22.64 2.16
N ILE A 190 18.14 -23.66 1.33
CA ILE A 190 17.18 -24.03 0.28
C ILE A 190 16.57 -25.36 0.69
N VAL A 191 15.24 -25.37 0.80
CA VAL A 191 14.50 -26.59 1.17
C VAL A 191 13.30 -26.79 0.25
N PRO A 192 12.79 -28.03 0.11
CA PRO A 192 11.53 -28.26 -0.58
C PRO A 192 10.39 -27.50 0.09
N LYS A 193 9.53 -26.85 -0.69
CA LYS A 193 8.35 -26.11 -0.21
C LYS A 193 7.51 -26.92 0.76
N SER A 194 7.30 -28.24 0.46
CA SER A 194 6.54 -29.16 1.31
C SER A 194 7.17 -29.40 2.69
N VAL A 195 8.47 -29.11 2.86
CA VAL A 195 9.16 -29.15 4.15
C VAL A 195 8.95 -27.85 4.89
N ALA A 196 9.12 -26.70 4.19
CA ALA A 196 8.92 -25.37 4.77
C ALA A 196 7.46 -25.16 5.27
N GLU A 197 6.46 -25.65 4.52
CA GLU A 197 5.04 -25.56 4.89
C GLU A 197 4.68 -26.28 6.23
N LYS A 198 5.50 -27.24 6.63
CA LYS A 198 5.30 -27.99 7.89
C LYS A 198 6.07 -27.41 9.06
N ASP A 199 6.93 -26.45 8.81
CA ASP A 199 7.73 -25.80 9.84
C ASP A 199 7.00 -24.56 10.38
N PRO A 200 6.40 -24.61 11.59
CA PRO A 200 5.65 -23.51 12.15
C PRO A 200 6.51 -22.30 12.54
N THR A 201 7.84 -22.43 12.47
CA THR A 201 8.76 -21.34 12.79
C THR A 201 9.09 -20.48 11.58
N VAL A 202 8.64 -20.89 10.38
CA VAL A 202 8.91 -20.18 9.13
C VAL A 202 7.74 -19.30 8.77
N GLU A 203 7.96 -18.01 8.72
CA GLU A 203 6.99 -17.04 8.20
C GLU A 203 6.94 -17.06 6.68
N ALA A 204 5.73 -17.11 6.13
CA ALA A 204 5.52 -17.03 4.69
C ALA A 204 4.09 -16.56 4.37
N SER A 205 3.98 -15.47 3.62
CA SER A 205 2.69 -14.80 3.36
C SER A 205 2.03 -15.21 2.04
N PHE A 206 2.74 -15.85 1.10
CA PHE A 206 2.24 -16.08 -0.27
C PHE A 206 2.54 -17.50 -0.77
N TRP A 207 2.14 -18.51 -0.04
CA TRP A 207 2.44 -19.92 -0.33
C TRP A 207 2.19 -20.35 -1.78
N ASP A 208 1.08 -19.90 -2.39
CA ASP A 208 0.71 -20.28 -3.77
C ASP A 208 1.68 -19.75 -4.85
N ARG A 209 2.54 -18.79 -4.50
CA ARG A 209 3.46 -18.12 -5.44
C ARG A 209 4.88 -18.66 -5.41
N TYR A 210 5.21 -19.51 -4.41
CA TYR A 210 6.57 -20.02 -4.28
C TYR A 210 6.79 -21.25 -5.15
N PRO A 211 8.02 -21.41 -5.71
CA PRO A 211 8.43 -22.60 -6.45
C PRO A 211 8.56 -23.83 -5.54
N ASP A 212 8.86 -25.00 -6.12
CA ASP A 212 9.02 -26.26 -5.39
C ASP A 212 10.19 -26.23 -4.39
N ASP A 213 11.27 -25.53 -4.71
CA ASP A 213 12.39 -25.26 -3.80
C ASP A 213 12.36 -23.79 -3.37
N VAL A 214 12.36 -23.56 -2.06
CA VAL A 214 12.24 -22.23 -1.45
C VAL A 214 13.49 -21.88 -0.65
N LYS A 215 13.77 -20.58 -0.58
CA LYS A 215 14.83 -20.02 0.26
C LYS A 215 14.26 -19.56 1.58
N ILE A 216 14.81 -20.05 2.67
CA ILE A 216 14.54 -19.58 4.03
C ILE A 216 15.73 -18.76 4.50
N TYR A 217 15.48 -17.51 4.88
CA TYR A 217 16.47 -16.68 5.53
C TYR A 217 16.23 -16.71 7.04
N THR A 218 17.27 -16.99 7.79
CA THR A 218 17.25 -17.00 9.27
C THR A 218 18.22 -15.96 9.76
N MET A 219 17.74 -15.06 10.62
CA MET A 219 18.48 -14.01 11.28
C MET A 219 18.70 -14.41 12.74
N THR A 220 19.95 -14.59 13.15
CA THR A 220 20.30 -15.05 14.49
C THR A 220 21.28 -14.07 15.13
N THR A 221 20.98 -13.57 16.32
CA THR A 221 21.85 -12.65 17.07
C THR A 221 23.10 -13.35 17.59
N HIS A 222 24.10 -12.59 18.05
CA HIS A 222 25.31 -13.16 18.65
C HIS A 222 25.03 -13.99 19.91
N SER A 223 23.95 -13.70 20.65
CA SER A 223 23.50 -14.54 21.78
C SER A 223 22.86 -15.88 21.35
N GLY A 224 22.64 -16.08 20.04
CA GLY A 224 22.01 -17.30 19.49
C GLY A 224 20.48 -17.21 19.42
N GLN A 225 19.86 -16.06 19.66
CA GLN A 225 18.44 -15.86 19.52
C GLN A 225 18.06 -15.73 18.03
N ILE A 226 17.10 -16.51 17.56
CA ILE A 226 16.49 -16.31 16.23
C ILE A 226 15.53 -15.11 16.35
N VAL A 227 15.80 -14.05 15.59
CA VAL A 227 15.02 -12.81 15.57
C VAL A 227 14.17 -12.65 14.34
N SER A 228 14.39 -13.47 13.29
CA SER A 228 13.51 -13.59 12.13
C SER A 228 13.82 -14.89 11.39
N ARG A 229 12.79 -15.56 10.87
CA ARG A 229 12.94 -16.72 9.99
C ARG A 229 11.83 -16.74 8.95
N GLU A 230 12.16 -16.42 7.71
CA GLU A 230 11.18 -16.07 6.69
C GLU A 230 11.54 -16.61 5.29
N LEU A 231 10.51 -17.02 4.54
CA LEU A 231 10.62 -17.32 3.12
C LEU A 231 10.84 -16.04 2.32
N CYS A 232 12.01 -15.90 1.67
CA CYS A 232 12.34 -14.72 0.89
C CYS A 232 13.23 -15.02 -0.31
N GLY A 233 13.06 -14.24 -1.39
CA GLY A 233 13.95 -14.28 -2.55
C GLY A 233 15.31 -13.61 -2.33
N GLY A 234 15.48 -12.82 -1.27
CA GLY A 234 16.66 -11.99 -1.02
C GLY A 234 16.79 -10.82 -2.01
N PRO A 235 17.90 -10.10 -2.08
CA PRO A 235 19.09 -10.28 -1.25
C PRO A 235 18.96 -9.68 0.15
N HIS A 236 19.82 -10.13 1.07
CA HIS A 236 19.95 -9.62 2.44
C HIS A 236 21.42 -9.34 2.77
N VAL A 237 21.66 -8.59 3.85
CA VAL A 237 23.00 -8.45 4.44
C VAL A 237 23.48 -9.80 4.99
N GLU A 238 24.79 -9.98 5.14
CA GLU A 238 25.36 -11.21 5.70
C GLU A 238 25.34 -11.19 7.23
N LYS A 239 25.41 -10.00 7.82
CA LYS A 239 25.39 -9.80 9.26
C LYS A 239 24.38 -8.74 9.66
N LEU A 240 23.78 -8.88 10.84
CA LEU A 240 22.77 -7.93 11.34
C LEU A 240 23.35 -6.51 11.54
N GLU A 241 24.59 -6.41 11.98
CA GLU A 241 25.30 -5.12 12.14
C GLU A 241 25.53 -4.40 10.79
N ASP A 242 25.53 -5.12 9.67
CA ASP A 242 25.67 -4.53 8.32
C ASP A 242 24.39 -3.78 7.88
N ILE A 243 23.26 -3.98 8.58
CA ILE A 243 22.07 -3.16 8.37
C ILE A 243 22.40 -1.70 8.67
N ASN A 244 23.23 -1.44 9.66
CA ASN A 244 23.80 -0.13 10.01
C ASN A 244 22.77 1.04 10.02
N GLY A 245 22.89 1.95 10.97
CA GLY A 245 21.95 3.05 11.15
C GLY A 245 20.85 2.75 12.18
N THR A 246 19.96 3.71 12.38
CA THR A 246 18.83 3.61 13.28
C THR A 246 17.54 3.39 12.49
N PHE A 247 16.84 2.31 12.73
CA PHE A 247 15.55 2.04 12.14
C PHE A 247 14.46 2.87 12.79
N LYS A 248 13.60 3.51 11.97
CA LYS A 248 12.53 4.38 12.45
C LYS A 248 11.28 4.27 11.60
N ILE A 249 10.13 4.07 12.25
CA ILE A 249 8.81 4.08 11.62
C ILE A 249 8.28 5.52 11.60
N ILE A 250 8.27 6.13 10.43
CA ILE A 250 7.90 7.55 10.25
C ILE A 250 6.41 7.77 10.03
N LYS A 251 5.65 6.72 9.65
CA LYS A 251 4.21 6.82 9.41
C LYS A 251 3.52 5.47 9.58
N GLU A 252 2.31 5.52 10.13
CA GLU A 252 1.36 4.42 10.16
C GLU A 252 0.02 4.91 9.62
N GLU A 253 -0.64 4.13 8.75
CA GLU A 253 -1.92 4.50 8.13
C GLU A 253 -2.73 3.25 7.73
N SER A 254 -4.04 3.39 7.55
CA SER A 254 -4.86 2.35 6.93
C SER A 254 -4.55 2.27 5.44
N SER A 255 -4.38 1.06 4.92
CA SER A 255 -4.20 0.79 3.48
C SER A 255 -5.50 0.30 2.83
N SER A 256 -6.17 -0.63 3.48
CA SER A 256 -7.48 -1.16 3.12
C SER A 256 -8.13 -1.80 4.36
N ALA A 257 -9.34 -2.34 4.22
CA ALA A 257 -9.99 -3.05 5.33
C ALA A 257 -9.11 -4.21 5.82
N GLY A 258 -8.82 -4.22 7.12
CA GLY A 258 -7.98 -5.24 7.75
C GLY A 258 -6.49 -5.19 7.37
N VAL A 259 -6.03 -4.13 6.68
CA VAL A 259 -4.63 -3.97 6.28
C VAL A 259 -4.09 -2.61 6.72
N ARG A 260 -3.03 -2.64 7.50
CA ARG A 260 -2.28 -1.46 7.93
C ARG A 260 -1.03 -1.26 7.08
N ARG A 261 -0.57 -0.05 7.00
CA ARG A 261 0.63 0.36 6.27
C ARG A 261 1.55 1.13 7.17
N VAL A 262 2.81 0.73 7.20
CA VAL A 262 3.88 1.52 7.80
C VAL A 262 4.87 1.99 6.75
N LYS A 263 5.47 3.17 7.01
CA LYS A 263 6.65 3.66 6.29
C LYS A 263 7.79 3.78 7.28
N ALA A 264 8.95 3.26 6.92
CA ALA A 264 10.14 3.30 7.76
C ALA A 264 11.39 3.67 6.96
N ILE A 265 12.41 4.12 7.66
CA ILE A 265 13.72 4.54 7.14
C ILE A 265 14.84 3.97 8.00
N LEU A 266 16.07 4.00 7.47
CA LEU A 266 17.32 3.86 8.21
C LEU A 266 18.03 5.22 8.20
N GLU A 267 18.18 5.83 9.38
CA GLU A 267 18.90 7.09 9.62
C GLU A 267 20.38 6.84 9.94
#